data_f0203965c3c1c03f0b5d78a7741a9d1c
#
_entry.id   f0203965c3c1c03f0b5d78a7741a9d1c
#
_cell.length_a   1.000
_cell.length_b   1.000
_cell.length_c   1.000
_cell.angle_alpha   90.00
_cell.angle_beta   90.00
_cell.angle_gamma   90.00
#
_symmetry.space_group_name_H-M   'P 1'
#
loop_
_entity.id
_entity.type
_entity.pdbx_description
1 polymer ?
#
loop_
_entity_poly.entity_id
_entity_poly.type
_entity_poly.pdbx_seq_one_letter_code
_entity_poly.pdbx_strand_id
1 'polypeptide(L)'
;MTCPFCRHRQDRVIDSRESKEGDLIRRRRECLKCLRRFTTYERSDEIPYMVVKRDGRRERFERQKVLEGLLRACEKRPVPVGKLAEVVDAVESALAENQDRELATAAIGELVLERLKRLDKIAYVRFASVYRDFQDAESFLVELKDLFREGK
;
A
#
# COMPACT_ATOMS: atom_id res chain seq x y z
N MET A 1 28.13 -13.55 10.48
CA MET A 1 27.14 -14.44 9.80
C MET A 1 27.60 -15.88 9.82
N THR A 2 26.67 -16.85 9.68
CA THR A 2 27.07 -18.27 9.67
C THR A 2 27.60 -18.67 8.30
N CYS A 3 28.79 -19.29 8.27
CA CYS A 3 29.39 -19.78 7.02
C CYS A 3 28.49 -20.85 6.35
N PRO A 4 28.11 -20.72 5.08
CA PRO A 4 27.27 -21.70 4.39
C PRO A 4 27.95 -23.05 4.15
N PHE A 5 29.30 -23.12 4.25
CA PHE A 5 30.05 -24.33 3.98
C PHE A 5 30.36 -25.18 5.22
N CYS A 6 30.69 -24.54 6.37
CA CYS A 6 31.10 -25.27 7.58
C CYS A 6 30.30 -24.82 8.83
N ARG A 7 29.32 -23.95 8.69
CA ARG A 7 28.45 -23.44 9.75
C ARG A 7 29.19 -22.70 10.90
N HIS A 8 30.46 -22.35 10.69
CA HIS A 8 31.19 -21.53 11.66
C HIS A 8 30.57 -20.10 11.72
N ARG A 9 30.53 -19.50 12.92
CA ARG A 9 29.83 -18.20 13.14
C ARG A 9 30.73 -16.99 12.96
N GLN A 10 32.05 -17.17 12.88
CA GLN A 10 33.01 -16.07 12.76
C GLN A 10 33.48 -15.94 11.31
N ASP A 11 33.38 -14.75 10.78
CA ASP A 11 33.81 -14.37 9.45
C ASP A 11 34.39 -12.96 9.48
N ARG A 12 35.18 -12.60 8.46
CA ARG A 12 35.63 -11.23 8.22
C ARG A 12 35.11 -10.73 6.88
N VAL A 13 34.80 -9.46 6.82
CA VAL A 13 34.43 -8.77 5.57
C VAL A 13 35.73 -8.40 4.83
N ILE A 14 35.85 -8.83 3.58
CA ILE A 14 37.03 -8.55 2.73
C ILE A 14 36.77 -7.52 1.66
N ASP A 15 35.50 -7.31 1.27
CA ASP A 15 35.05 -6.30 0.31
C ASP A 15 33.60 -5.89 0.61
N SER A 16 33.27 -4.61 0.42
CA SER A 16 31.93 -4.07 0.59
C SER A 16 31.66 -3.08 -0.53
N ARG A 17 30.53 -3.25 -1.21
CA ARG A 17 30.09 -2.37 -2.30
C ARG A 17 28.61 -2.05 -2.17
N GLU A 18 28.28 -0.78 -2.32
CA GLU A 18 26.89 -0.33 -2.42
C GLU A 18 26.40 -0.45 -3.85
N SER A 19 25.07 -0.68 -4.02
CA SER A 19 24.39 -0.53 -5.30
C SER A 19 24.40 0.93 -5.73
N LYS A 20 24.20 1.18 -7.01
CA LYS A 20 24.11 2.56 -7.53
C LYS A 20 22.94 3.33 -6.95
N GLU A 21 21.91 2.64 -6.50
CA GLU A 21 20.67 3.18 -5.92
C GLU A 21 20.75 3.34 -4.39
N GLY A 22 21.82 2.82 -3.75
CA GLY A 22 22.05 2.96 -2.31
C GLY A 22 21.18 2.06 -1.43
N ASP A 23 20.35 1.19 -2.02
CA ASP A 23 19.37 0.32 -1.35
C ASP A 23 19.91 -1.04 -0.91
N LEU A 24 21.09 -1.40 -1.42
CA LEU A 24 21.69 -2.73 -1.24
C LEU A 24 23.21 -2.61 -0.98
N ILE A 25 23.70 -3.29 0.05
CA ILE A 25 25.12 -3.45 0.30
C ILE A 25 25.50 -4.91 0.03
N ARG A 26 26.37 -5.13 -0.95
CA ARG A 26 27.00 -6.43 -1.22
C ARG A 26 28.27 -6.55 -0.41
N ARG A 27 28.36 -7.56 0.47
CA ARG A 27 29.58 -7.85 1.24
C ARG A 27 30.18 -9.20 0.85
N ARG A 28 31.47 -9.20 0.52
CA ARG A 28 32.25 -10.42 0.35
C ARG A 28 32.91 -10.76 1.67
N ARG A 29 32.64 -11.96 2.17
CA ARG A 29 33.07 -12.42 3.48
C ARG A 29 34.00 -13.65 3.34
N GLU A 30 34.87 -13.83 4.29
CA GLU A 30 35.75 -15.00 4.40
C GLU A 30 35.56 -15.64 5.77
N CYS A 31 35.27 -16.94 5.79
CA CYS A 31 35.12 -17.71 7.02
C CYS A 31 36.48 -17.87 7.73
N LEU A 32 36.53 -17.58 9.03
CA LEU A 32 37.79 -17.72 9.78
C LEU A 32 38.20 -19.17 10.03
N LYS A 33 37.29 -20.15 9.89
CA LYS A 33 37.59 -21.58 10.09
C LYS A 33 38.01 -22.29 8.79
N CYS A 34 37.16 -22.22 7.75
CA CYS A 34 37.42 -22.99 6.50
C CYS A 34 37.99 -22.13 5.39
N LEU A 35 38.25 -20.83 5.62
CA LEU A 35 38.83 -19.85 4.70
C LEU A 35 38.08 -19.68 3.38
N ARG A 36 36.92 -20.32 3.23
CA ARG A 36 36.07 -20.15 2.04
C ARG A 36 35.40 -18.81 2.05
N ARG A 37 35.25 -18.25 0.86
CA ARG A 37 34.62 -16.97 0.64
C ARG A 37 33.15 -17.15 0.25
N PHE A 38 32.28 -16.28 0.78
CA PHE A 38 30.87 -16.23 0.44
C PHE A 38 30.42 -14.77 0.37
N THR A 39 29.32 -14.54 -0.33
CA THR A 39 28.76 -13.20 -0.50
C THR A 39 27.44 -13.10 0.25
N THR A 40 27.24 -11.97 0.91
CA THR A 40 25.97 -11.61 1.55
C THR A 40 25.47 -10.28 1.00
N TYR A 41 24.16 -10.12 1.03
CA TYR A 41 23.50 -8.90 0.66
C TYR A 41 22.74 -8.37 1.87
N GLU A 42 22.94 -7.10 2.18
CA GLU A 42 22.19 -6.39 3.18
C GLU A 42 21.28 -5.38 2.46
N ARG A 43 20.02 -5.39 2.78
CA ARG A 43 19.06 -4.37 2.35
C ARG A 43 18.25 -3.93 3.55
N SER A 44 17.76 -2.69 3.53
CA SER A 44 16.77 -2.29 4.52
C SER A 44 15.46 -3.04 4.26
N ASP A 45 14.90 -3.62 5.31
CA ASP A 45 13.56 -4.18 5.22
C ASP A 45 12.57 -3.04 5.02
N GLU A 46 11.85 -3.07 3.92
CA GLU A 46 10.69 -2.20 3.74
C GLU A 46 9.59 -2.69 4.68
N ILE A 47 9.27 -1.88 5.68
CA ILE A 47 8.10 -2.14 6.52
C ILE A 47 6.87 -2.00 5.63
N PRO A 48 6.10 -3.08 5.40
CA PRO A 48 4.94 -3.03 4.54
C PRO A 48 3.87 -2.10 5.13
N TYR A 49 3.17 -1.40 4.27
CA TYR A 49 1.97 -0.69 4.68
C TYR A 49 0.88 -1.69 5.08
N MET A 50 0.20 -1.39 6.18
CA MET A 50 -0.83 -2.27 6.75
C MET A 50 -2.20 -1.60 6.73
N VAL A 51 -3.23 -2.40 6.59
CA VAL A 51 -4.63 -1.97 6.66
C VAL A 51 -5.29 -2.65 7.84
N VAL A 52 -5.87 -1.86 8.74
CA VAL A 52 -6.65 -2.35 9.88
C VAL A 52 -8.09 -2.53 9.43
N LYS A 53 -8.57 -3.76 9.44
CA LYS A 53 -9.96 -4.12 9.12
C LYS A 53 -10.93 -3.73 10.24
N ARG A 54 -12.23 -3.72 9.94
CA ARG A 54 -13.30 -3.41 10.93
C ARG A 54 -13.28 -4.34 12.15
N ASP A 55 -12.85 -5.59 11.95
CA ASP A 55 -12.70 -6.61 13.01
C ASP A 55 -11.35 -6.54 13.76
N GLY A 56 -10.53 -5.53 13.49
CA GLY A 56 -9.22 -5.33 14.10
C GLY A 56 -8.08 -6.14 13.49
N ARG A 57 -8.34 -7.01 12.51
CA ARG A 57 -7.28 -7.74 11.81
C ARG A 57 -6.43 -6.77 10.99
N ARG A 58 -5.13 -7.06 10.91
CA ARG A 58 -4.17 -6.35 10.09
C ARG A 58 -3.86 -7.15 8.84
N GLU A 59 -4.02 -6.52 7.67
CA GLU A 59 -3.65 -7.09 6.38
C GLU A 59 -2.67 -6.18 5.67
N ARG A 60 -1.79 -6.75 4.85
CA ARG A 60 -0.91 -5.95 4.01
C ARG A 60 -1.73 -5.10 3.04
N PHE A 61 -1.35 -3.83 2.89
CA PHE A 61 -1.94 -2.98 1.86
C PHE A 61 -1.60 -3.52 0.47
N GLU A 62 -2.59 -3.66 -0.37
CA GLU A 62 -2.44 -4.09 -1.75
C GLU A 62 -3.03 -3.02 -2.68
N ARG A 63 -2.14 -2.29 -3.33
CA ARG A 63 -2.46 -1.26 -4.32
C ARG A 63 -3.49 -1.74 -5.34
N GLN A 64 -3.29 -2.96 -5.83
CA GLN A 64 -4.14 -3.56 -6.85
C GLN A 64 -5.59 -3.73 -6.41
N LYS A 65 -5.84 -4.10 -5.15
CA LYS A 65 -7.21 -4.23 -4.62
C LYS A 65 -7.97 -2.91 -4.64
N VAL A 66 -7.30 -1.81 -4.29
CA VAL A 66 -7.92 -0.48 -4.32
C VAL A 66 -8.22 -0.06 -5.75
N LEU A 67 -7.26 -0.26 -6.66
CA LEU A 67 -7.42 0.06 -8.08
C LEU A 67 -8.57 -0.73 -8.73
N GLU A 68 -8.69 -2.02 -8.45
CA GLU A 68 -9.79 -2.85 -8.94
C GLU A 68 -11.16 -2.38 -8.44
N GLY A 69 -11.25 -1.99 -7.17
CA GLY A 69 -12.46 -1.38 -6.62
C GLY A 69 -12.86 -0.10 -7.34
N LEU A 70 -11.89 0.76 -7.62
CA LEU A 70 -12.07 2.00 -8.38
C LEU A 70 -12.50 1.72 -9.83
N LEU A 71 -11.86 0.77 -10.51
CA LEU A 71 -12.20 0.38 -11.89
C LEU A 71 -13.64 -0.13 -11.98
N ARG A 72 -14.09 -0.96 -11.04
CA ARG A 72 -15.49 -1.45 -10.98
C ARG A 72 -16.47 -0.30 -10.79
N ALA A 73 -16.18 0.65 -9.90
CA ALA A 73 -17.03 1.82 -9.67
C ALA A 73 -17.11 2.71 -10.91
N CYS A 74 -16.01 2.85 -11.65
CA CYS A 74 -15.89 3.68 -12.86
C CYS A 74 -16.25 2.94 -14.16
N GLU A 75 -16.76 1.70 -14.09
CA GLU A 75 -17.14 0.93 -15.28
C GLU A 75 -18.15 1.71 -16.13
N LYS A 76 -17.87 1.85 -17.44
CA LYS A 76 -18.65 2.65 -18.40
C LYS A 76 -18.76 4.14 -18.05
N ARG A 77 -17.83 4.67 -17.27
CA ARG A 77 -17.69 6.11 -17.00
C ARG A 77 -16.46 6.68 -17.72
N PRO A 78 -16.51 7.94 -18.17
CA PRO A 78 -15.39 8.58 -18.88
C PRO A 78 -14.29 9.04 -17.91
N VAL A 79 -13.84 8.17 -17.02
CA VAL A 79 -12.77 8.45 -16.06
C VAL A 79 -11.51 7.74 -16.53
N PRO A 80 -10.43 8.47 -16.87
CA PRO A 80 -9.17 7.86 -17.30
C PRO A 80 -8.53 7.03 -16.18
N VAL A 81 -7.96 5.87 -16.53
CA VAL A 81 -7.27 4.98 -15.57
C VAL A 81 -6.14 5.71 -14.82
N GLY A 82 -5.46 6.65 -15.49
CA GLY A 82 -4.43 7.49 -14.84
C GLY A 82 -4.97 8.28 -13.66
N LYS A 83 -6.22 8.79 -13.73
CA LYS A 83 -6.86 9.49 -12.61
C LYS A 83 -7.18 8.55 -11.45
N LEU A 84 -7.52 7.30 -11.73
CA LEU A 84 -7.73 6.29 -10.70
C LEU A 84 -6.41 5.90 -10.04
N ALA A 85 -5.32 5.83 -10.81
CA ALA A 85 -3.98 5.62 -10.26
C ALA A 85 -3.57 6.75 -9.29
N GLU A 86 -3.83 8.03 -9.64
CA GLU A 86 -3.59 9.16 -8.75
C GLU A 86 -4.37 9.06 -7.42
N VAL A 87 -5.57 8.48 -7.43
CA VAL A 87 -6.33 8.21 -6.19
C VAL A 87 -5.61 7.18 -5.33
N VAL A 88 -5.09 6.12 -5.94
CA VAL A 88 -4.33 5.08 -5.22
C VAL A 88 -3.01 5.63 -4.69
N ASP A 89 -2.31 6.46 -5.46
CA ASP A 89 -1.08 7.14 -5.03
C ASP A 89 -1.31 7.99 -3.79
N ALA A 90 -2.47 8.65 -3.70
CA ALA A 90 -2.81 9.41 -2.52
C ALA A 90 -3.09 8.55 -1.28
N VAL A 91 -3.61 7.34 -1.44
CA VAL A 91 -3.75 6.38 -0.34
C VAL A 91 -2.37 5.92 0.14
N GLU A 92 -1.45 5.64 -0.78
CA GLU A 92 -0.08 5.27 -0.45
C GLU A 92 0.66 6.41 0.25
N SER A 93 0.47 7.66 -0.18
CA SER A 93 1.05 8.83 0.49
C SER A 93 0.53 8.96 1.92
N ALA A 94 -0.78 8.80 2.14
CA ALA A 94 -1.37 8.85 3.48
C ALA A 94 -0.84 7.72 4.40
N LEU A 95 -0.60 6.53 3.84
CA LEU A 95 0.03 5.42 4.56
C LEU A 95 1.50 5.72 4.90
N ALA A 96 2.22 6.37 4.00
CA ALA A 96 3.62 6.75 4.20
C ALA A 96 3.80 7.84 5.26
N GLU A 97 2.86 8.79 5.32
CA GLU A 97 2.85 9.89 6.31
C GLU A 97 2.48 9.41 7.72
N ASN A 98 1.78 8.29 7.84
CA ASN A 98 1.43 7.71 9.13
C ASN A 98 2.65 7.05 9.77
N GLN A 99 2.97 7.42 11.02
CA GLN A 99 4.13 6.90 11.75
C GLN A 99 4.12 5.38 11.87
N ASP A 100 2.95 4.78 12.07
CA ASP A 100 2.78 3.33 12.20
C ASP A 100 2.70 2.62 10.85
N ARG A 101 2.70 3.37 9.73
CA ARG A 101 2.50 2.86 8.37
C ARG A 101 1.25 2.00 8.22
N GLU A 102 0.22 2.31 9.01
CA GLU A 102 -1.07 1.62 8.93
C GLU A 102 -2.23 2.63 8.88
N LEU A 103 -3.30 2.27 8.18
CA LEU A 103 -4.55 3.02 8.17
C LEU A 103 -5.73 2.06 8.34
N ALA A 104 -6.77 2.55 9.02
CA ALA A 104 -8.03 1.83 9.06
C ALA A 104 -8.66 1.77 7.65
N THR A 105 -9.30 0.64 7.32
CA THR A 105 -10.06 0.50 6.07
C THR A 105 -11.03 1.67 5.91
N ALA A 106 -11.67 2.12 7.00
CA ALA A 106 -12.58 3.27 6.99
C ALA A 106 -11.90 4.56 6.51
N ALA A 107 -10.70 4.86 6.98
CA ALA A 107 -9.97 6.05 6.56
C ALA A 107 -9.57 5.99 5.08
N ILE A 108 -9.14 4.84 4.60
CA ILE A 108 -8.82 4.62 3.18
C ILE A 108 -10.07 4.84 2.31
N GLY A 109 -11.20 4.29 2.72
CA GLY A 109 -12.44 4.44 1.97
C GLY A 109 -12.96 5.86 1.92
N GLU A 110 -12.91 6.61 3.01
CA GLU A 110 -13.30 8.03 3.01
C GLU A 110 -12.38 8.86 2.09
N LEU A 111 -11.08 8.60 2.10
CA LEU A 111 -10.12 9.24 1.20
C LEU A 111 -10.41 8.94 -0.28
N VAL A 112 -10.75 7.69 -0.59
CA VAL A 112 -11.16 7.28 -1.95
C VAL A 112 -12.47 7.96 -2.34
N LEU A 113 -13.47 7.97 -1.47
CA LEU A 113 -14.78 8.60 -1.70
C LEU A 113 -14.66 10.10 -1.96
N GLU A 114 -13.87 10.82 -1.15
CA GLU A 114 -13.64 12.26 -1.34
C GLU A 114 -13.07 12.57 -2.73
N ARG A 115 -12.12 11.74 -3.20
CA ARG A 115 -11.53 11.92 -4.53
C ARG A 115 -12.47 11.53 -5.66
N LEU A 116 -13.19 10.41 -5.54
CA LEU A 116 -14.21 10.01 -6.51
C LEU A 116 -15.31 11.04 -6.66
N LYS A 117 -15.73 11.68 -5.57
CA LYS A 117 -16.75 12.75 -5.57
C LYS A 117 -16.39 13.89 -6.53
N ARG A 118 -15.10 14.22 -6.63
CA ARG A 118 -14.57 15.25 -7.53
C ARG A 118 -14.39 14.76 -8.97
N LEU A 119 -14.14 13.47 -9.18
CA LEU A 119 -13.90 12.88 -10.49
C LEU A 119 -15.21 12.54 -11.22
N ASP A 120 -16.09 11.78 -10.56
CA ASP A 120 -17.35 11.33 -11.13
C ASP A 120 -18.35 10.97 -10.04
N LYS A 121 -19.46 11.71 -9.96
CA LYS A 121 -20.50 11.52 -8.95
C LYS A 121 -21.17 10.15 -9.02
N ILE A 122 -21.28 9.55 -10.20
CA ILE A 122 -21.88 8.21 -10.36
C ILE A 122 -20.91 7.14 -9.85
N ALA A 123 -19.63 7.25 -10.16
CA ALA A 123 -18.61 6.36 -9.62
C ALA A 123 -18.53 6.46 -8.09
N TYR A 124 -18.65 7.67 -7.53
CA TYR A 124 -18.79 7.89 -6.10
C TYR A 124 -19.93 7.09 -5.49
N VAL A 125 -21.15 7.23 -6.05
CA VAL A 125 -22.36 6.52 -5.56
C VAL A 125 -22.17 5.01 -5.60
N ARG A 126 -21.63 4.47 -6.69
CA ARG A 126 -21.35 3.04 -6.82
C ARG A 126 -20.34 2.54 -5.80
N PHE A 127 -19.26 3.29 -5.59
CA PHE A 127 -18.25 2.91 -4.61
C PHE A 127 -18.82 2.99 -3.19
N ALA A 128 -19.55 4.09 -2.86
CA ALA A 128 -20.16 4.28 -1.57
C ALA A 128 -21.19 3.18 -1.25
N SER A 129 -21.98 2.72 -2.24
CA SER A 129 -22.99 1.68 -2.04
C SER A 129 -22.41 0.35 -1.57
N VAL A 130 -21.19 0.02 -1.99
CA VAL A 130 -20.48 -1.19 -1.55
C VAL A 130 -19.69 -0.94 -0.27
N TYR A 131 -19.08 0.24 -0.17
CA TYR A 131 -18.13 0.54 0.90
C TYR A 131 -18.82 0.89 2.23
N ARG A 132 -19.87 1.71 2.20
CA ARG A 132 -20.59 2.18 3.41
C ARG A 132 -21.58 1.17 3.98
N ASP A 133 -21.86 0.08 3.24
CA ASP A 133 -22.76 -0.98 3.71
C ASP A 133 -24.08 -0.43 4.26
N PHE A 134 -24.83 0.32 3.43
CA PHE A 134 -26.08 0.94 3.82
C PHE A 134 -27.10 -0.12 4.27
N GLN A 135 -27.67 0.07 5.47
CA GLN A 135 -28.63 -0.86 6.07
C GLN A 135 -30.04 -0.67 5.51
N ASP A 136 -30.36 0.51 4.98
CA ASP A 136 -31.66 0.87 4.45
C ASP A 136 -31.55 1.86 3.28
N ALA A 137 -32.65 1.98 2.53
CA ALA A 137 -32.74 2.89 1.39
C ALA A 137 -32.76 4.37 1.80
N GLU A 138 -33.21 4.68 3.02
CA GLU A 138 -33.28 6.06 3.52
C GLU A 138 -31.91 6.64 3.76
N SER A 139 -31.01 5.88 4.40
CA SER A 139 -29.61 6.23 4.61
C SER A 139 -28.89 6.48 3.28
N PHE A 140 -29.17 5.67 2.27
CA PHE A 140 -28.64 5.86 0.93
C PHE A 140 -29.16 7.13 0.25
N LEU A 141 -30.46 7.44 0.41
CA LEU A 141 -31.06 8.65 -0.13
C LEU A 141 -30.51 9.92 0.53
N VAL A 142 -30.18 9.89 1.81
CA VAL A 142 -29.53 11.01 2.50
C VAL A 142 -28.17 11.29 1.87
N GLU A 143 -27.37 10.26 1.68
CA GLU A 143 -26.06 10.38 1.04
C GLU A 143 -26.14 10.99 -0.37
N LEU A 144 -27.14 10.56 -1.16
CA LEU A 144 -27.37 11.12 -2.48
C LEU A 144 -27.78 12.62 -2.41
N LYS A 145 -28.64 13.00 -1.48
CA LYS A 145 -29.06 14.40 -1.31
C LYS A 145 -27.87 15.29 -0.96
N ASP A 146 -27.01 14.85 -0.08
CA ASP A 146 -25.82 15.60 0.33
C ASP A 146 -24.83 15.77 -0.83
N LEU A 147 -24.67 14.73 -1.66
CA LEU A 147 -23.84 14.78 -2.87
C LEU A 147 -24.30 15.86 -3.86
N PHE A 148 -25.61 16.12 -3.96
CA PHE A 148 -26.17 17.13 -4.86
C PHE A 148 -26.21 18.53 -4.25
N ARG A 149 -26.24 18.68 -2.92
CA ARG A 149 -26.21 19.98 -2.24
C ARG A 149 -24.86 20.67 -2.34
N GLU A 150 -23.76 19.93 -2.29
CA GLU A 150 -22.40 20.48 -2.40
C GLU A 150 -21.99 20.84 -3.85
N GLY A 151 -22.86 20.66 -4.81
CA GLY A 151 -22.60 20.93 -6.23
C GLY A 151 -23.15 22.26 -6.74
N LYS A 152 -23.54 23.19 -5.83
CA LYS A 152 -23.97 24.56 -6.21
C LYS A 152 -22.92 25.59 -5.81
#